data_987292ea96c2e67829cf5819ce0a5865
#
_entry.id   987292ea96c2e67829cf5819ce0a5865
#
_cell.length_a   1.000
_cell.length_b   1.000
_cell.length_c   1.000
_cell.angle_alpha   90.00
_cell.angle_beta   90.00
_cell.angle_gamma   90.00
#
_symmetry.space_group_name_H-M   'P 1'
#
loop_
_entity.id
_entity.type
_entity.pdbx_description
1 polymer ?
#
loop_
_entity_poly.entity_id
_entity_poly.type
_entity_poly.pdbx_seq_one_letter_code
_entity_poly.pdbx_strand_id
1 'polypeptide(L)'
;KIAHVNINGNNHVSTSKINKVLGVKNDSRMYTFSKKNAINDLEEDPLIKSVEIHKQLPNTLNVDITENEIIALVKYKGKYLPLLENGKLLKGSNDVKINDAPVMDGFKGTKEDDMIKALSEMTPEVRRYIAEVTYAPSKNKQSRIELFTTDGLQVIGDISTISKKMKYYPQMSQSLSRDSSGKLKTRGYIDLSVGASFIPYRGNTSSQSESDKNVTKSSQEENQAKEELQSVLNKINKQSSKNN
;
A
#
# COMPACT_ATOMS: atom_id res chain seq x y z
N LYS A 1 6.61 -32.93 29.12
CA LYS A 1 6.14 -33.01 27.71
C LYS A 1 5.56 -31.69 27.32
N ILE A 2 5.57 -31.36 26.00
CA ILE A 2 4.82 -30.25 25.43
C ILE A 2 3.40 -30.75 25.21
N ALA A 3 2.42 -30.10 25.82
CA ALA A 3 1.00 -30.47 25.68
C ALA A 3 0.22 -29.44 24.87
N HIS A 4 0.63 -28.19 24.92
CA HIS A 4 -0.05 -27.07 24.23
C HIS A 4 0.94 -26.26 23.42
N VAL A 5 0.56 -25.89 22.20
CA VAL A 5 1.26 -24.95 21.33
C VAL A 5 0.27 -23.86 20.95
N ASN A 6 0.52 -22.64 21.42
CA ASN A 6 -0.26 -21.46 21.10
C ASN A 6 0.50 -20.67 20.04
N ILE A 7 -0.14 -20.41 18.90
CA ILE A 7 0.44 -19.67 17.77
C ILE A 7 -0.37 -18.41 17.58
N ASN A 8 0.32 -17.28 17.54
CA ASN A 8 -0.27 -15.95 17.36
C ASN A 8 0.44 -15.20 16.24
N GLY A 9 -0.26 -14.20 15.66
CA GLY A 9 0.30 -13.28 14.67
C GLY A 9 0.37 -13.82 13.24
N ASN A 10 -0.03 -15.06 13.01
CA ASN A 10 -0.08 -15.67 11.70
C ASN A 10 -1.39 -15.30 10.97
N ASN A 11 -1.30 -14.50 9.91
CA ASN A 11 -2.44 -14.08 9.09
C ASN A 11 -2.51 -14.85 7.76
N HIS A 12 -1.38 -14.95 7.07
CA HIS A 12 -1.26 -15.62 5.77
C HIS A 12 -0.64 -17.01 5.87
N VAL A 13 0.23 -17.23 6.86
CA VAL A 13 0.81 -18.56 7.10
C VAL A 13 -0.14 -19.38 7.96
N SER A 14 -0.59 -20.53 7.44
CA SER A 14 -1.53 -21.37 8.18
C SER A 14 -0.91 -21.96 9.45
N THR A 15 -1.70 -22.02 10.52
CA THR A 15 -1.34 -22.68 11.79
C THR A 15 -0.86 -24.13 11.57
N SER A 16 -1.48 -24.83 10.62
CA SER A 16 -1.07 -26.20 10.26
C SER A 16 0.34 -26.26 9.71
N LYS A 17 0.73 -25.32 8.83
CA LYS A 17 2.09 -25.23 8.28
C LYS A 17 3.10 -24.95 9.38
N ILE A 18 2.80 -24.02 10.28
CA ILE A 18 3.66 -23.67 11.41
C ILE A 18 3.87 -24.89 12.33
N ASN A 19 2.79 -25.57 12.72
CA ASN A 19 2.87 -26.78 13.54
C ASN A 19 3.71 -27.89 12.89
N LYS A 20 3.59 -28.05 11.58
CA LYS A 20 4.40 -29.02 10.81
C LYS A 20 5.88 -28.69 10.88
N VAL A 21 6.26 -27.42 10.73
CA VAL A 21 7.65 -26.95 10.81
C VAL A 21 8.19 -27.08 12.25
N LEU A 22 7.39 -26.70 13.25
CA LEU A 22 7.76 -26.88 14.67
C LEU A 22 8.06 -28.33 15.02
N GLY A 23 7.46 -29.28 14.34
CA GLY A 23 7.70 -30.72 14.51
C GLY A 23 7.37 -31.24 15.92
N VAL A 24 6.53 -30.55 16.68
CA VAL A 24 6.13 -30.96 18.03
C VAL A 24 5.21 -32.19 17.95
N LYS A 25 5.68 -33.29 18.54
CA LYS A 25 4.95 -34.57 18.66
C LYS A 25 4.48 -34.79 20.10
N ASN A 26 3.57 -35.75 20.28
CA ASN A 26 2.99 -36.08 21.58
C ASN A 26 4.01 -36.48 22.66
N ASP A 27 5.22 -36.88 22.26
CA ASP A 27 6.33 -37.24 23.16
C ASP A 27 7.40 -36.17 23.31
N SER A 28 7.28 -35.04 22.57
CA SER A 28 8.24 -33.96 22.63
C SER A 28 8.39 -33.40 24.05
N ARG A 29 9.65 -33.24 24.46
CA ARG A 29 9.96 -32.74 25.80
C ARG A 29 10.36 -31.29 25.76
N MET A 30 9.84 -30.49 26.69
CA MET A 30 10.10 -29.05 26.79
C MET A 30 11.62 -28.73 26.88
N TYR A 31 12.36 -29.56 27.59
CA TYR A 31 13.79 -29.32 27.82
C TYR A 31 14.65 -29.62 26.58
N THR A 32 14.27 -30.57 25.74
CA THR A 32 15.03 -30.95 24.54
C THR A 32 14.58 -30.16 23.30
N PHE A 33 13.51 -29.42 23.39
CA PHE A 33 13.02 -28.57 22.28
C PHE A 33 13.99 -27.41 22.02
N SER A 34 14.55 -27.34 20.81
CA SER A 34 15.46 -26.28 20.37
C SER A 34 14.70 -25.09 19.81
N LYS A 35 14.57 -24.02 20.59
CA LYS A 35 13.99 -22.77 20.09
C LYS A 35 14.73 -22.24 18.86
N LYS A 36 16.07 -22.27 18.91
CA LYS A 36 16.90 -21.72 17.82
C LYS A 36 16.62 -22.41 16.49
N ASN A 37 16.57 -23.74 16.48
CA ASN A 37 16.29 -24.48 15.25
C ASN A 37 14.89 -24.19 14.75
N ALA A 38 13.89 -24.22 15.64
CA ALA A 38 12.51 -23.94 15.28
C ALA A 38 12.32 -22.52 14.72
N ILE A 39 12.99 -21.52 15.27
CA ILE A 39 12.98 -20.14 14.74
C ILE A 39 13.62 -20.13 13.35
N ASN A 40 14.80 -20.68 13.17
CA ASN A 40 15.47 -20.72 11.88
C ASN A 40 14.62 -21.42 10.81
N ASP A 41 14.05 -22.58 11.15
CA ASP A 41 13.22 -23.36 10.23
C ASP A 41 11.93 -22.61 9.81
N LEU A 42 11.33 -21.84 10.74
CA LEU A 42 10.15 -21.03 10.45
C LEU A 42 10.52 -19.79 9.61
N GLU A 43 11.64 -19.13 9.88
CA GLU A 43 12.10 -17.95 9.16
C GLU A 43 12.63 -18.26 7.74
N GLU A 44 12.72 -19.54 7.34
CA GLU A 44 12.91 -19.93 5.94
C GLU A 44 11.70 -19.57 5.07
N ASP A 45 10.51 -19.47 5.66
CA ASP A 45 9.33 -19.02 4.93
C ASP A 45 9.43 -17.51 4.65
N PRO A 46 9.42 -17.07 3.37
CA PRO A 46 9.55 -15.65 3.03
C PRO A 46 8.43 -14.77 3.61
N LEU A 47 7.27 -15.33 3.94
CA LEU A 47 6.20 -14.61 4.63
C LEU A 47 6.53 -14.31 6.09
N ILE A 48 7.41 -15.08 6.71
CA ILE A 48 7.74 -14.88 8.13
C ILE A 48 8.90 -13.89 8.25
N LYS A 49 8.65 -12.80 8.98
CA LYS A 49 9.62 -11.74 9.26
C LYS A 49 10.45 -12.06 10.51
N SER A 50 9.78 -12.48 11.56
CA SER A 50 10.41 -12.88 12.81
C SER A 50 9.54 -13.82 13.62
N VAL A 51 10.18 -14.63 14.46
CA VAL A 51 9.51 -15.59 15.36
C VAL A 51 10.06 -15.45 16.77
N GLU A 52 9.16 -15.31 17.73
CA GLU A 52 9.49 -15.41 19.15
C GLU A 52 8.87 -16.66 19.75
N ILE A 53 9.68 -17.46 20.47
CA ILE A 53 9.23 -18.69 21.12
C ILE A 53 9.46 -18.62 22.62
N HIS A 54 8.39 -18.70 23.38
CA HIS A 54 8.43 -18.69 24.84
C HIS A 54 7.97 -20.04 25.42
N LYS A 55 8.85 -20.65 26.24
CA LYS A 55 8.53 -21.87 26.97
C LYS A 55 7.81 -21.51 28.28
N GLN A 56 6.54 -21.79 28.37
CA GLN A 56 5.73 -21.60 29.56
C GLN A 56 5.59 -22.96 30.27
N LEU A 57 6.30 -23.11 31.39
CA LEU A 57 6.27 -24.34 32.18
C LEU A 57 4.87 -24.52 32.83
N PRO A 58 4.41 -25.78 32.98
CA PRO A 58 5.17 -27.01 32.75
C PRO A 58 5.14 -27.56 31.32
N ASN A 59 4.20 -27.13 30.44
CA ASN A 59 3.89 -27.90 29.25
C ASN A 59 3.42 -27.07 28.03
N THR A 60 3.49 -25.73 28.06
CA THR A 60 2.98 -24.85 26.98
C THR A 60 4.13 -24.18 26.22
N LEU A 61 4.02 -24.16 24.91
CA LEU A 61 4.89 -23.43 23.99
C LEU A 61 4.08 -22.29 23.35
N ASN A 62 4.47 -21.04 23.58
CA ASN A 62 3.88 -19.89 22.92
C ASN A 62 4.80 -19.45 21.77
N VAL A 63 4.24 -19.33 20.60
CA VAL A 63 4.92 -18.98 19.34
C VAL A 63 4.26 -17.74 18.78
N ASP A 64 4.96 -16.62 18.82
CA ASP A 64 4.51 -15.34 18.30
C ASP A 64 5.21 -15.06 16.98
N ILE A 65 4.44 -14.90 15.92
CA ILE A 65 4.93 -14.72 14.55
C ILE A 65 4.63 -13.30 14.10
N THR A 66 5.62 -12.68 13.48
CA THR A 66 5.43 -11.46 12.71
C THR A 66 5.61 -11.79 11.24
N GLU A 67 4.61 -11.49 10.42
CA GLU A 67 4.67 -11.71 8.98
C GLU A 67 5.18 -10.48 8.24
N ASN A 68 5.87 -10.70 7.10
CA ASN A 68 6.18 -9.65 6.14
C ASN A 68 4.90 -9.17 5.45
N GLU A 69 4.69 -7.87 5.37
CA GLU A 69 3.54 -7.31 4.69
C GLU A 69 3.61 -7.51 3.17
N ILE A 70 2.48 -7.83 2.56
CA ILE A 70 2.31 -7.78 1.10
C ILE A 70 2.02 -6.33 0.74
N ILE A 71 2.97 -5.67 0.07
CA ILE A 71 2.89 -4.23 -0.22
C ILE A 71 2.45 -3.92 -1.64
N ALA A 72 2.59 -4.88 -2.56
CA ALA A 72 2.21 -4.71 -3.96
C ALA A 72 2.00 -6.06 -4.67
N LEU A 73 1.48 -6.00 -5.87
CA LEU A 73 1.46 -7.07 -6.87
C LEU A 73 2.37 -6.69 -8.02
N VAL A 74 3.23 -7.60 -8.45
CA VAL A 74 4.14 -7.38 -9.58
C VAL A 74 3.91 -8.47 -10.64
N LYS A 75 3.90 -8.06 -11.89
CA LYS A 75 3.77 -8.99 -13.02
C LYS A 75 5.08 -9.75 -13.23
N TYR A 76 5.04 -11.07 -13.05
CA TYR A 76 6.16 -11.97 -13.26
C TYR A 76 5.74 -13.16 -14.12
N LYS A 77 6.39 -13.34 -15.27
CA LYS A 77 6.08 -14.43 -16.23
C LYS A 77 4.58 -14.56 -16.57
N GLY A 78 3.91 -13.41 -16.77
CA GLY A 78 2.50 -13.36 -17.16
C GLY A 78 1.49 -13.50 -16.03
N LYS A 79 1.94 -13.67 -14.77
CA LYS A 79 1.09 -13.75 -13.58
C LYS A 79 1.43 -12.60 -12.61
N TYR A 80 0.46 -12.17 -11.82
CA TYR A 80 0.72 -11.26 -10.72
C TYR A 80 1.13 -12.03 -9.48
N LEU A 81 2.30 -11.70 -8.93
CA LEU A 81 2.82 -12.29 -7.70
C LEU A 81 2.88 -11.22 -6.59
N PRO A 82 2.62 -11.63 -5.34
CA PRO A 82 2.78 -10.75 -4.20
C PRO A 82 4.24 -10.33 -4.03
N LEU A 83 4.45 -9.03 -3.83
CA LEU A 83 5.71 -8.44 -3.44
C LEU A 83 5.65 -8.11 -1.95
N LEU A 84 6.60 -8.63 -1.20
CA LEU A 84 6.73 -8.40 0.23
C LEU A 84 7.52 -7.13 0.53
N GLU A 85 7.33 -6.56 1.73
CA GLU A 85 8.04 -5.35 2.18
C GLU A 85 9.58 -5.49 2.17
N ASN A 86 10.10 -6.72 2.24
CA ASN A 86 11.53 -7.02 2.14
C ASN A 86 12.04 -7.19 0.70
N GLY A 87 11.21 -6.88 -0.31
CA GLY A 87 11.53 -6.97 -1.74
C GLY A 87 11.46 -8.37 -2.33
N LYS A 88 11.08 -9.39 -1.56
CA LYS A 88 10.94 -10.76 -2.08
C LYS A 88 9.60 -10.97 -2.76
N LEU A 89 9.60 -11.64 -3.91
CA LEU A 89 8.38 -12.11 -4.57
C LEU A 89 7.94 -13.45 -3.97
N LEU A 90 6.69 -13.54 -3.60
CA LEU A 90 6.09 -14.75 -3.08
C LEU A 90 5.70 -15.68 -4.23
N LYS A 91 6.55 -16.67 -4.50
CA LYS A 91 6.34 -17.66 -5.55
C LYS A 91 5.65 -18.90 -4.99
N GLY A 92 4.64 -19.41 -5.71
CA GLY A 92 4.06 -20.72 -5.39
C GLY A 92 2.97 -20.75 -4.32
N SER A 93 2.51 -19.61 -3.81
CA SER A 93 1.38 -19.58 -2.88
C SER A 93 0.07 -19.28 -3.63
N ASN A 94 -0.63 -20.34 -4.02
CA ASN A 94 -1.97 -20.22 -4.61
C ASN A 94 -3.05 -19.87 -3.57
N ASP A 95 -2.72 -19.92 -2.28
CA ASP A 95 -3.68 -19.82 -1.18
C ASP A 95 -3.66 -18.46 -0.45
N VAL A 96 -2.74 -17.55 -0.83
CA VAL A 96 -2.69 -16.22 -0.22
C VAL A 96 -3.77 -15.35 -0.84
N LYS A 97 -4.80 -15.05 -0.05
CA LYS A 97 -5.83 -14.06 -0.42
C LYS A 97 -5.18 -12.68 -0.44
N ILE A 98 -4.99 -12.15 -1.64
CA ILE A 98 -4.45 -10.82 -1.84
C ILE A 98 -5.64 -9.90 -2.07
N ASN A 99 -6.08 -9.29 -1.01
CA ASN A 99 -7.06 -8.21 -1.08
C ASN A 99 -6.29 -6.92 -0.83
N ASP A 100 -6.54 -5.90 -1.65
CA ASP A 100 -6.15 -4.52 -1.40
C ASP A 100 -4.65 -4.16 -1.56
N ALA A 101 -3.85 -4.97 -2.27
CA ALA A 101 -2.49 -4.58 -2.64
C ALA A 101 -2.44 -3.91 -4.02
N PRO A 102 -1.75 -2.75 -4.17
CA PRO A 102 -1.62 -2.07 -5.44
C PRO A 102 -0.81 -2.89 -6.46
N VAL A 103 -1.14 -2.76 -7.72
CA VAL A 103 -0.27 -3.24 -8.80
C VAL A 103 0.91 -2.27 -8.96
N MET A 104 2.13 -2.78 -8.98
CA MET A 104 3.33 -1.99 -9.23
C MET A 104 3.91 -2.36 -10.60
N ASP A 105 4.03 -1.38 -11.50
CA ASP A 105 4.48 -1.60 -12.88
C ASP A 105 5.56 -0.63 -13.34
N GLY A 106 6.42 -1.09 -14.23
CA GLY A 106 7.46 -0.30 -14.90
C GLY A 106 8.70 0.00 -14.08
N PHE A 107 8.79 -0.42 -12.83
CA PHE A 107 9.96 -0.18 -11.95
C PHE A 107 11.06 -1.20 -12.19
N LYS A 108 12.33 -0.76 -12.07
CA LYS A 108 13.53 -1.60 -12.17
C LYS A 108 14.68 -1.03 -11.35
N GLY A 109 15.52 -1.92 -10.81
CA GLY A 109 16.74 -1.55 -10.08
C GLY A 109 16.46 -0.63 -8.90
N THR A 110 17.27 0.40 -8.71
CA THR A 110 17.16 1.33 -7.58
C THR A 110 15.79 2.01 -7.47
N LYS A 111 15.09 2.23 -8.59
CA LYS A 111 13.72 2.80 -8.56
C LYS A 111 12.68 1.83 -8.05
N GLU A 112 12.90 0.54 -8.27
CA GLU A 112 12.09 -0.51 -7.68
C GLU A 112 12.29 -0.57 -6.16
N ASP A 113 13.54 -0.56 -5.70
CA ASP A 113 13.88 -0.56 -4.26
C ASP A 113 13.33 0.70 -3.57
N ASP A 114 13.47 1.87 -4.19
CA ASP A 114 12.94 3.13 -3.67
C ASP A 114 11.40 3.08 -3.55
N MET A 115 10.72 2.49 -4.54
CA MET A 115 9.25 2.39 -4.50
C MET A 115 8.76 1.35 -3.49
N ILE A 116 9.45 0.22 -3.36
CA ILE A 116 9.20 -0.78 -2.31
C ILE A 116 9.28 -0.11 -0.94
N LYS A 117 10.34 0.65 -0.69
CA LYS A 117 10.49 1.40 0.55
C LYS A 117 9.34 2.39 0.76
N ALA A 118 8.99 3.17 -0.27
CA ALA A 118 7.91 4.14 -0.17
C ALA A 118 6.55 3.49 0.15
N LEU A 119 6.25 2.33 -0.45
CA LEU A 119 5.02 1.57 -0.16
C LEU A 119 5.06 0.94 1.24
N SER A 120 6.22 0.47 1.71
CA SER A 120 6.38 -0.09 3.06
C SER A 120 6.21 0.95 4.16
N GLU A 121 6.57 2.21 3.88
CA GLU A 121 6.38 3.33 4.82
C GLU A 121 4.91 3.79 4.92
N MET A 122 4.05 3.41 3.96
CA MET A 122 2.63 3.70 4.02
C MET A 122 1.91 2.70 4.92
N THR A 123 0.96 3.17 5.71
CA THR A 123 0.08 2.25 6.46
C THR A 123 -0.81 1.45 5.50
N PRO A 124 -1.27 0.25 5.89
CA PRO A 124 -2.19 -0.54 5.07
C PRO A 124 -3.44 0.23 4.63
N GLU A 125 -3.97 1.10 5.51
CA GLU A 125 -5.14 1.95 5.23
C GLU A 125 -4.86 2.93 4.09
N VAL A 126 -3.65 3.49 4.01
CA VAL A 126 -3.25 4.41 2.95
C VAL A 126 -2.98 3.65 1.65
N ARG A 127 -2.26 2.52 1.71
CA ARG A 127 -2.00 1.69 0.52
C ARG A 127 -3.26 1.22 -0.17
N ARG A 128 -4.32 0.95 0.59
CA ARG A 128 -5.62 0.49 0.09
C ARG A 128 -6.30 1.47 -0.87
N TYR A 129 -5.94 2.77 -0.80
CA TYR A 129 -6.41 3.75 -1.79
C TYR A 129 -5.71 3.65 -3.14
N ILE A 130 -4.58 2.95 -3.23
CA ILE A 130 -3.81 2.81 -4.46
C ILE A 130 -4.21 1.52 -5.16
N ALA A 131 -4.75 1.61 -6.37
CA ALA A 131 -5.05 0.46 -7.21
C ALA A 131 -3.81 0.05 -8.03
N GLU A 132 -3.10 1.06 -8.57
CA GLU A 132 -1.90 0.85 -9.40
C GLU A 132 -0.92 1.99 -9.20
N VAL A 133 0.36 1.68 -9.24
CA VAL A 133 1.45 2.64 -9.31
C VAL A 133 2.38 2.30 -10.46
N THR A 134 2.62 3.28 -11.33
CA THR A 134 3.44 3.11 -12.54
C THR A 134 4.63 4.07 -12.51
N TYR A 135 5.80 3.56 -12.85
CA TYR A 135 6.98 4.40 -13.05
C TYR A 135 6.85 5.18 -14.36
N ALA A 136 6.76 6.49 -14.27
CA ALA A 136 6.46 7.38 -15.39
C ALA A 136 7.43 8.58 -15.44
N PRO A 137 8.76 8.34 -15.63
CA PRO A 137 9.75 9.41 -15.63
C PRO A 137 9.54 10.37 -16.78
N SER A 138 9.96 11.61 -16.60
CA SER A 138 10.05 12.62 -17.64
C SER A 138 11.45 13.21 -17.70
N LYS A 139 11.74 13.97 -18.77
CA LYS A 139 13.09 14.51 -19.02
C LYS A 139 13.74 15.18 -17.80
N ASN A 140 12.95 15.89 -16.99
CA ASN A 140 13.43 16.63 -15.81
C ASN A 140 12.95 16.06 -14.47
N LYS A 141 12.22 14.94 -14.46
CA LYS A 141 11.65 14.33 -13.25
C LYS A 141 11.83 12.81 -13.31
N GLN A 142 13.03 12.35 -12.93
CA GLN A 142 13.40 10.93 -13.01
C GLN A 142 12.75 10.05 -11.93
N SER A 143 12.18 10.65 -10.89
CA SER A 143 11.47 9.94 -9.83
C SER A 143 9.95 10.09 -9.93
N ARG A 144 9.46 10.59 -11.07
CA ARG A 144 8.02 10.78 -11.30
C ARG A 144 7.31 9.43 -11.40
N ILE A 145 6.17 9.36 -10.73
CA ILE A 145 5.26 8.21 -10.75
C ILE A 145 3.83 8.68 -11.00
N GLU A 146 3.03 7.77 -11.51
CA GLU A 146 1.58 7.91 -11.63
C GLU A 146 0.90 6.85 -10.79
N LEU A 147 -0.09 7.26 -9.99
CA LEU A 147 -0.93 6.35 -9.23
C LEU A 147 -2.36 6.45 -9.75
N PHE A 148 -3.00 5.32 -9.87
CA PHE A 148 -4.45 5.23 -10.03
C PHE A 148 -5.05 4.75 -8.72
N THR A 149 -6.04 5.47 -8.24
CA THR A 149 -6.65 5.20 -6.95
C THR A 149 -7.93 4.39 -7.08
N THR A 150 -8.28 3.68 -6.01
CA THR A 150 -9.47 2.82 -5.98
C THR A 150 -10.78 3.60 -6.09
N ASP A 151 -10.76 4.89 -5.79
CA ASP A 151 -11.90 5.81 -5.94
C ASP A 151 -11.90 6.58 -7.28
N GLY A 152 -11.00 6.19 -8.22
CA GLY A 152 -11.01 6.63 -9.62
C GLY A 152 -10.25 7.92 -9.91
N LEU A 153 -9.41 8.40 -8.99
CA LEU A 153 -8.53 9.54 -9.23
C LEU A 153 -7.17 9.09 -9.76
N GLN A 154 -6.58 9.92 -10.61
CA GLN A 154 -5.17 9.84 -10.95
C GLN A 154 -4.38 10.78 -10.03
N VAL A 155 -3.23 10.32 -9.56
CA VAL A 155 -2.31 11.09 -8.74
C VAL A 155 -0.93 11.06 -9.40
N ILE A 156 -0.33 12.22 -9.60
CA ILE A 156 1.06 12.38 -10.04
C ILE A 156 1.91 12.63 -8.80
N GLY A 157 2.99 11.89 -8.66
CA GLY A 157 3.86 12.01 -7.48
C GLY A 157 5.34 11.86 -7.79
N ASP A 158 6.13 11.93 -6.75
CA ASP A 158 7.56 11.64 -6.74
C ASP A 158 7.85 10.54 -5.71
N ILE A 159 8.63 9.53 -6.08
CA ILE A 159 8.93 8.36 -5.24
C ILE A 159 9.43 8.78 -3.85
N SER A 160 10.28 9.80 -3.79
CA SER A 160 10.92 10.24 -2.54
C SER A 160 9.99 10.88 -1.52
N THR A 161 8.81 11.35 -1.96
CA THR A 161 7.86 12.10 -1.11
C THR A 161 6.48 11.48 -1.03
N ILE A 162 6.18 10.49 -1.88
CA ILE A 162 4.82 9.98 -2.03
C ILE A 162 4.29 9.33 -0.75
N SER A 163 5.12 8.59 0.02
CA SER A 163 4.72 7.96 1.27
C SER A 163 4.18 8.97 2.29
N LYS A 164 4.85 10.12 2.41
CA LYS A 164 4.45 11.20 3.32
C LYS A 164 3.20 11.94 2.85
N LYS A 165 3.04 12.10 1.53
CA LYS A 165 1.93 12.88 0.96
C LYS A 165 0.65 12.07 0.86
N MET A 166 0.73 10.78 0.54
CA MET A 166 -0.44 9.90 0.42
C MET A 166 -1.20 9.71 1.73
N LYS A 167 -0.59 9.91 2.89
CA LYS A 167 -1.32 9.89 4.17
C LYS A 167 -2.46 10.91 4.26
N TYR A 168 -2.39 12.00 3.47
CA TYR A 168 -3.41 13.03 3.39
C TYR A 168 -4.42 12.82 2.25
N TYR A 169 -4.17 11.81 1.41
CA TYR A 169 -5.01 11.52 0.25
C TYR A 169 -6.51 11.34 0.60
N PRO A 170 -6.88 10.60 1.66
CA PRO A 170 -8.29 10.45 2.01
C PRO A 170 -9.01 11.78 2.22
N GLN A 171 -8.37 12.73 2.89
CA GLN A 171 -8.93 14.07 3.12
C GLN A 171 -9.01 14.87 1.82
N MET A 172 -7.99 14.76 0.96
CA MET A 172 -7.97 15.43 -0.35
C MET A 172 -9.10 14.90 -1.24
N SER A 173 -9.26 13.59 -1.34
CA SER A 173 -10.32 12.97 -2.14
C SER A 173 -11.71 13.34 -1.65
N GLN A 174 -11.92 13.35 -0.32
CA GLN A 174 -13.21 13.71 0.28
C GLN A 174 -13.56 15.20 0.10
N SER A 175 -12.56 16.08 -0.07
CA SER A 175 -12.81 17.51 -0.30
C SER A 175 -13.30 17.84 -1.70
N LEU A 176 -13.13 16.93 -2.66
CA LEU A 176 -13.55 17.16 -4.04
C LEU A 176 -15.05 16.91 -4.22
N SER A 177 -15.70 17.85 -4.89
CA SER A 177 -17.15 17.78 -5.14
C SER A 177 -17.52 16.61 -6.06
N ARG A 178 -18.51 15.83 -5.63
CA ARG A 178 -19.04 14.69 -6.36
C ARG A 178 -20.52 14.87 -6.66
N ASP A 179 -21.00 14.24 -7.71
CA ASP A 179 -22.42 14.19 -8.04
C ASP A 179 -23.15 13.12 -7.18
N SER A 180 -24.45 13.00 -7.40
CA SER A 180 -25.29 12.02 -6.68
C SER A 180 -24.92 10.56 -6.94
N SER A 181 -24.18 10.27 -8.01
CA SER A 181 -23.66 8.94 -8.33
C SER A 181 -22.25 8.68 -7.76
N GLY A 182 -21.68 9.64 -7.02
CA GLY A 182 -20.33 9.56 -6.45
C GLY A 182 -19.20 9.90 -7.43
N LYS A 183 -19.49 10.30 -8.65
CA LYS A 183 -18.48 10.71 -9.63
C LYS A 183 -18.05 12.16 -9.38
N LEU A 184 -16.79 12.46 -9.66
CA LEU A 184 -16.27 13.81 -9.58
C LEU A 184 -17.06 14.74 -10.54
N LYS A 185 -17.51 15.89 -10.04
CA LYS A 185 -18.12 16.93 -10.88
C LYS A 185 -17.13 17.49 -11.89
N THR A 186 -15.89 17.66 -11.48
CA THR A 186 -14.79 18.08 -12.36
C THR A 186 -13.79 16.94 -12.52
N ARG A 187 -13.58 16.49 -13.77
CA ARG A 187 -12.60 15.46 -14.09
C ARG A 187 -11.20 16.04 -14.11
N GLY A 188 -10.26 15.38 -13.39
CA GLY A 188 -8.89 15.87 -13.29
C GLY A 188 -8.02 14.89 -12.52
N TYR A 189 -6.83 15.34 -12.17
CA TYR A 189 -5.87 14.59 -11.37
C TYR A 189 -5.28 15.45 -10.24
N ILE A 190 -4.76 14.80 -9.21
CA ILE A 190 -4.04 15.45 -8.13
C ILE A 190 -2.54 15.40 -8.43
N ASP A 191 -1.87 16.55 -8.47
CA ASP A 191 -0.40 16.62 -8.58
C ASP A 191 0.22 16.82 -7.20
N LEU A 192 0.93 15.80 -6.73
CA LEU A 192 1.68 15.76 -5.47
C LEU A 192 3.21 15.86 -5.70
N SER A 193 3.68 16.11 -6.91
CA SER A 193 5.12 16.10 -7.20
C SER A 193 5.88 17.22 -6.48
N VAL A 194 5.32 18.41 -6.37
CA VAL A 194 5.94 19.55 -5.66
C VAL A 194 5.13 19.93 -4.42
N GLY A 195 3.87 20.24 -4.60
CA GLY A 195 2.93 20.54 -3.53
C GLY A 195 1.78 19.56 -3.56
N ALA A 196 0.55 20.08 -3.45
CA ALA A 196 -0.65 19.34 -3.81
C ALA A 196 -1.58 20.30 -4.56
N SER A 197 -1.99 19.92 -5.75
CA SER A 197 -2.86 20.70 -6.61
C SER A 197 -3.80 19.79 -7.36
N PHE A 198 -5.06 20.20 -7.48
CA PHE A 198 -5.99 19.57 -8.39
C PHE A 198 -5.87 20.22 -9.77
N ILE A 199 -5.65 19.40 -10.81
CA ILE A 199 -5.50 19.85 -12.19
C ILE A 199 -6.59 19.20 -13.03
N PRO A 200 -7.56 19.98 -13.52
CA PRO A 200 -8.62 19.44 -14.36
C PRO A 200 -8.09 19.05 -15.72
N TYR A 201 -8.67 18.00 -16.30
CA TYR A 201 -8.41 17.66 -17.69
C TYR A 201 -9.03 18.72 -18.59
N ARG A 202 -8.22 19.31 -19.47
CA ARG A 202 -8.74 20.17 -20.53
C ARG A 202 -9.61 19.32 -21.46
N GLY A 203 -10.90 19.62 -21.52
CA GLY A 203 -11.78 18.99 -22.51
C GLY A 203 -11.23 19.29 -23.90
N ASN A 204 -11.03 18.26 -24.72
CA ASN A 204 -10.86 18.45 -26.15
C ASN A 204 -12.18 19.04 -26.71
N THR A 205 -12.28 20.34 -26.84
CA THR A 205 -13.29 20.99 -27.65
C THR A 205 -12.91 20.80 -29.10
N SER A 206 -13.14 19.60 -29.62
CA SER A 206 -13.27 19.35 -31.04
C SER A 206 -14.74 19.04 -31.33
N SER A 207 -15.54 20.07 -31.42
CA SER A 207 -16.66 20.23 -32.39
C SER A 207 -17.44 21.49 -32.06
N GLN A 208 -17.60 22.23 -33.09
CA GLN A 208 -18.28 23.50 -33.21
C GLN A 208 -19.68 23.53 -32.58
N SER A 209 -20.00 24.75 -32.09
CA SER A 209 -21.35 25.28 -31.84
C SER A 209 -22.19 24.59 -30.78
N GLU A 210 -22.16 25.16 -29.57
CA GLU A 210 -23.33 25.66 -28.88
C GLU A 210 -22.93 26.26 -27.51
N SER A 211 -23.15 27.57 -27.46
CA SER A 211 -23.37 28.43 -26.31
C SER A 211 -22.29 28.60 -25.22
N ASP A 212 -21.82 29.83 -25.12
CA ASP A 212 -20.98 30.47 -24.10
C ASP A 212 -21.33 30.18 -22.61
N LYS A 213 -22.49 29.58 -22.36
CA LYS A 213 -22.96 29.24 -21.02
C LYS A 213 -22.26 28.02 -20.39
N ASN A 214 -21.76 27.06 -21.19
CA ASN A 214 -21.08 25.85 -20.68
C ASN A 214 -19.63 26.09 -20.33
N VAL A 215 -18.95 27.02 -20.98
CA VAL A 215 -17.54 27.36 -20.70
C VAL A 215 -17.42 28.04 -19.34
N THR A 216 -18.35 28.93 -19.00
CA THR A 216 -18.35 29.64 -17.71
C THR A 216 -18.63 28.68 -16.54
N LYS A 217 -19.52 27.71 -16.72
CA LYS A 217 -19.86 26.73 -15.67
C LYS A 217 -18.72 25.73 -15.40
N SER A 218 -18.06 25.24 -16.44
CA SER A 218 -16.88 24.37 -16.34
C SER A 218 -15.73 25.07 -15.65
N SER A 219 -15.48 26.35 -15.96
CA SER A 219 -14.43 27.14 -15.31
C SER A 219 -14.74 27.44 -13.83
N GLN A 220 -16.00 27.59 -13.46
CA GLN A 220 -16.42 27.79 -12.07
C GLN A 220 -16.24 26.49 -11.24
N GLU A 221 -16.64 25.35 -11.79
CA GLU A 221 -16.45 24.04 -11.12
C GLU A 221 -14.97 23.69 -10.96
N GLU A 222 -14.13 24.04 -11.95
CA GLU A 222 -12.67 23.90 -11.89
C GLU A 222 -12.06 24.74 -10.77
N ASN A 223 -12.45 26.01 -10.67
CA ASN A 223 -11.95 26.90 -9.63
C ASN A 223 -12.43 26.43 -8.24
N GLN A 224 -13.67 25.99 -8.12
CA GLN A 224 -14.18 25.42 -6.87
C GLN A 224 -13.40 24.19 -6.43
N ALA A 225 -13.11 23.24 -7.31
CA ALA A 225 -12.32 22.06 -6.99
C ALA A 225 -10.89 22.42 -6.54
N LYS A 226 -10.27 23.42 -7.19
CA LYS A 226 -8.96 23.94 -6.77
C LYS A 226 -9.00 24.58 -5.38
N GLU A 227 -10.01 25.38 -5.11
CA GLU A 227 -10.20 26.06 -3.81
C GLU A 227 -10.48 25.05 -2.68
N GLU A 228 -11.31 24.05 -2.92
CA GLU A 228 -11.62 22.97 -1.97
C GLU A 228 -10.34 22.24 -1.57
N LEU A 229 -9.53 21.79 -2.54
CA LEU A 229 -8.27 21.12 -2.28
C LEU A 229 -7.29 22.04 -1.54
N GLN A 230 -7.15 23.30 -1.96
CA GLN A 230 -6.26 24.26 -1.32
C GLN A 230 -6.66 24.54 0.12
N SER A 231 -7.96 24.59 0.43
CA SER A 231 -8.45 24.79 1.80
C SER A 231 -8.06 23.64 2.73
N VAL A 232 -8.14 22.41 2.24
CA VAL A 232 -7.73 21.21 2.99
C VAL A 232 -6.23 21.20 3.23
N LEU A 233 -5.44 21.54 2.23
CA LEU A 233 -3.98 21.65 2.36
C LEU A 233 -3.56 22.69 3.38
N ASN A 234 -4.21 23.84 3.37
CA ASN A 234 -3.94 24.90 4.34
C ASN A 234 -4.27 24.46 5.78
N LYS A 235 -5.34 23.66 5.98
CA LYS A 235 -5.66 23.07 7.28
C LYS A 235 -4.62 22.05 7.72
N ILE A 236 -4.19 21.15 6.81
CA ILE A 236 -3.17 20.15 7.07
C ILE A 236 -1.84 20.79 7.46
N ASN A 237 -1.41 21.82 6.74
CA ASN A 237 -0.17 22.53 7.02
C ASN A 237 -0.21 23.26 8.39
N LYS A 238 -1.36 23.82 8.77
CA LYS A 238 -1.56 24.44 10.10
C LYS A 238 -1.53 23.41 11.23
N GLN A 239 -2.03 22.20 11.01
CA GLN A 239 -1.97 21.13 12.01
C GLN A 239 -0.57 20.57 12.18
N SER A 240 0.20 20.45 11.08
CA SER A 240 1.60 20.02 11.12
C SER A 240 2.51 21.00 11.86
N SER A 241 2.22 22.31 11.79
CA SER A 241 2.99 23.37 12.47
C SER A 241 2.70 23.49 13.97
N LYS A 242 1.62 22.87 14.48
CA LYS A 242 1.26 22.89 15.91
C LYS A 242 1.80 21.68 16.68
N ASN A 243 2.32 20.68 16.00
CA ASN A 243 2.82 19.43 16.56
C ASN A 243 4.36 19.32 16.49
N ASN A 244 5.05 20.44 16.25
CA ASN A 244 6.52 20.54 16.33
C ASN A 244 6.90 21.45 17.53
#